data_2c09c61aece6aa371c0dfc1a0f9a8109
#
_entry.id   2c09c61aece6aa371c0dfc1a0f9a8109
#
_cell.length_a   1.000
_cell.length_b   1.000
_cell.length_c   1.000
_cell.angle_alpha   90.00
_cell.angle_beta   90.00
_cell.angle_gamma   90.00
#
_symmetry.space_group_name_H-M   'P 1'
#
loop_
_entity.id
_entity.type
_entity.pdbx_description
1 polymer ?
#
loop_
_entity_poly.entity_id
_entity_poly.type
_entity_poly.pdbx_seq_one_letter_code
_entity_poly.pdbx_strand_id
1 'polypeptide(L)'
;RFGKDGEDVVIPVPPGTTIRDYETNELIHDFTTESENQQFLFLEGGKGGWGNVHFKSSTNQAPRYAHAGKPGEVRKLKLELSIMADVGLVGFPNAGKSSLLTAFTNARPKIAPYPFTTKIPNLGVLRVDDEQDIIIADIPGIIEGASEGLGLGFDFLKHISRTACLLFMIDCSDENCRTAYKTLCGELENYSSALMKKPRIVLCNKIDVEGAE
;
A
#
# COMPACT_ATOMS: atom_id res chain seq x y z
N ARG A 1 39.97 1.32 -26.08
CA ARG A 1 38.54 1.55 -25.81
C ARG A 1 38.15 0.58 -24.74
N PHE A 2 37.17 0.96 -23.90
CA PHE A 2 36.52 0.08 -22.96
C PHE A 2 35.30 -0.58 -23.62
N GLY A 3 34.89 -1.73 -23.15
CA GLY A 3 33.57 -2.28 -23.43
C GLY A 3 32.51 -1.35 -22.80
N LYS A 4 31.29 -1.42 -23.31
CA LYS A 4 30.17 -0.65 -22.74
C LYS A 4 29.74 -1.32 -21.44
N ASP A 5 29.52 -0.53 -20.38
CA ASP A 5 28.87 -1.00 -19.16
C ASP A 5 27.39 -1.22 -19.41
N GLY A 6 26.72 -1.98 -18.54
CA GLY A 6 25.28 -2.13 -18.60
C GLY A 6 24.59 -0.77 -18.43
N GLU A 7 23.45 -0.60 -19.08
CA GLU A 7 22.63 0.58 -18.94
C GLU A 7 21.80 0.47 -17.64
N ASP A 8 21.61 1.61 -16.97
CA ASP A 8 20.72 1.66 -15.81
C ASP A 8 19.28 1.45 -16.23
N VAL A 9 18.59 0.57 -15.51
CA VAL A 9 17.16 0.30 -15.71
C VAL A 9 16.41 0.75 -14.48
N VAL A 10 15.52 1.73 -14.64
CA VAL A 10 14.62 2.20 -13.59
C VAL A 10 13.26 1.55 -13.77
N ILE A 11 12.80 0.85 -12.73
CA ILE A 11 11.48 0.23 -12.70
C ILE A 11 10.60 1.08 -11.77
N PRO A 12 9.65 1.84 -12.32
CA PRO A 12 8.72 2.59 -11.48
C PRO A 12 7.76 1.63 -10.78
N VAL A 13 7.60 1.81 -9.47
CA VAL A 13 6.66 1.05 -8.66
C VAL A 13 5.77 2.02 -7.89
N PRO A 14 4.46 1.71 -7.72
CA PRO A 14 3.58 2.57 -6.95
C PRO A 14 3.94 2.51 -5.45
N PRO A 15 3.59 3.56 -4.68
CA PRO A 15 3.70 3.54 -3.22
C PRO A 15 2.94 2.33 -2.65
N GLY A 16 3.46 1.74 -1.59
CA GLY A 16 2.88 0.53 -1.02
C GLY A 16 3.40 -0.77 -1.62
N THR A 17 4.40 -0.70 -2.49
CA THR A 17 5.06 -1.90 -3.02
C THR A 17 6.10 -2.41 -2.03
N THR A 18 6.05 -3.71 -1.74
CA THR A 18 7.10 -4.42 -1.00
C THR A 18 7.86 -5.33 -1.95
N ILE A 19 9.18 -5.34 -1.82
CA ILE A 19 10.07 -6.21 -2.59
C ILE A 19 10.62 -7.29 -1.66
N ARG A 20 10.43 -8.55 -2.07
CA ARG A 20 10.94 -9.72 -1.37
C ARG A 20 11.80 -10.56 -2.28
N ASP A 21 12.76 -11.25 -1.69
CA ASP A 21 13.47 -12.31 -2.40
C ASP A 21 12.49 -13.44 -2.73
N TYR A 22 12.54 -13.95 -3.96
CA TYR A 22 11.59 -14.97 -4.42
C TYR A 22 11.79 -16.33 -3.72
N GLU A 23 13.03 -16.68 -3.38
CA GLU A 23 13.38 -17.98 -2.82
C GLU A 23 13.29 -18.00 -1.28
N THR A 24 13.83 -16.97 -0.64
CA THR A 24 13.88 -16.88 0.84
C THR A 24 12.65 -16.19 1.44
N ASN A 25 11.88 -15.48 0.62
CA ASN A 25 10.75 -14.61 1.04
C ASN A 25 11.16 -13.49 2.04
N GLU A 26 12.47 -13.24 2.18
CA GLU A 26 12.97 -12.15 3.02
C GLU A 26 12.57 -10.79 2.43
N LEU A 27 12.22 -9.85 3.31
CA LEU A 27 11.93 -8.48 2.91
C LEU A 27 13.23 -7.77 2.53
N ILE A 28 13.32 -7.32 1.27
CA ILE A 28 14.46 -6.56 0.77
C ILE A 28 14.21 -5.08 0.94
N HIS A 29 13.04 -4.59 0.53
CA HIS A 29 12.69 -3.17 0.63
C HIS A 29 11.18 -2.97 0.72
N ASP A 30 10.75 -1.88 1.38
CA ASP A 30 9.34 -1.55 1.58
C ASP A 30 9.11 -0.05 1.28
N PHE A 31 8.43 0.22 0.16
CA PHE A 31 8.06 1.57 -0.28
C PHE A 31 6.77 2.10 0.36
N THR A 32 6.28 1.48 1.44
CA THR A 32 5.02 1.91 2.08
C THR A 32 5.15 3.12 2.98
N THR A 33 6.35 3.37 3.51
CA THR A 33 6.62 4.42 4.51
C THR A 33 7.39 5.60 3.97
N GLU A 34 7.78 5.55 2.71
CA GLU A 34 8.72 6.51 2.13
C GLU A 34 8.01 7.63 1.35
N SER A 35 8.62 8.79 1.35
CA SER A 35 8.16 9.95 0.59
C SER A 35 8.35 9.76 -0.91
N GLU A 36 7.56 10.46 -1.71
CA GLU A 36 7.58 10.42 -3.17
C GLU A 36 8.99 10.59 -3.75
N ASN A 37 9.28 9.88 -4.85
CA ASN A 37 10.52 9.95 -5.64
C ASN A 37 11.78 9.36 -5.00
N GLN A 38 11.68 8.42 -4.09
CA GLN A 38 12.86 7.68 -3.63
C GLN A 38 13.29 6.63 -4.65
N GLN A 39 14.60 6.49 -4.82
CA GLN A 39 15.21 5.46 -5.65
C GLN A 39 16.03 4.52 -4.77
N PHE A 40 15.82 3.25 -4.96
CA PHE A 40 16.56 2.19 -4.28
C PHE A 40 17.40 1.42 -5.29
N LEU A 41 18.74 1.49 -5.13
CA LEU A 41 19.65 0.69 -5.95
C LEU A 41 19.64 -0.76 -5.44
N PHE A 42 19.14 -1.64 -6.29
CA PHE A 42 18.94 -3.03 -5.91
C PHE A 42 20.07 -3.97 -6.40
N LEU A 43 20.49 -3.80 -7.66
CA LEU A 43 21.51 -4.63 -8.30
C LEU A 43 22.51 -3.76 -9.04
N GLU A 44 23.76 -4.18 -9.02
CA GLU A 44 24.78 -3.54 -9.85
C GLU A 44 24.78 -4.12 -11.26
N GLY A 45 24.87 -3.24 -12.26
CA GLY A 45 25.00 -3.58 -13.65
C GLY A 45 26.34 -4.25 -13.97
N GLY A 46 26.39 -4.95 -15.09
CA GLY A 46 27.61 -5.54 -15.59
C GLY A 46 28.62 -4.46 -16.02
N LYS A 47 29.90 -4.72 -15.84
CA LYS A 47 31.01 -3.82 -16.22
C LYS A 47 31.68 -4.26 -17.52
N GLY A 48 31.86 -3.32 -18.43
CA GLY A 48 32.56 -3.54 -19.69
C GLY A 48 34.02 -3.96 -19.46
N GLY A 49 34.52 -4.82 -20.31
CA GLY A 49 35.91 -5.28 -20.25
C GLY A 49 36.91 -4.24 -20.78
N TRP A 50 38.13 -4.43 -20.42
CA TRP A 50 39.23 -3.57 -20.93
C TRP A 50 39.59 -3.98 -22.35
N GLY A 51 39.57 -3.01 -23.26
CA GLY A 51 40.00 -3.21 -24.63
C GLY A 51 41.51 -3.33 -24.75
N ASN A 52 41.96 -3.81 -25.91
CA ASN A 52 43.35 -4.10 -26.20
C ASN A 52 44.33 -2.93 -25.98
N VAL A 53 43.87 -1.70 -26.09
CA VAL A 53 44.71 -0.49 -25.88
C VAL A 53 45.32 -0.44 -24.46
N HIS A 54 44.61 -0.98 -23.46
CA HIS A 54 45.10 -1.01 -22.08
C HIS A 54 46.28 -1.97 -21.84
N PHE A 55 46.53 -2.87 -22.80
CA PHE A 55 47.57 -3.89 -22.73
C PHE A 55 48.76 -3.56 -23.60
N LYS A 56 48.82 -2.33 -24.12
CA LYS A 56 49.99 -1.83 -24.83
C LYS A 56 51.20 -1.72 -23.89
N SER A 57 52.33 -2.23 -24.35
CA SER A 57 53.62 -2.09 -23.69
C SER A 57 54.66 -1.71 -24.70
N SER A 58 55.88 -1.36 -24.24
CA SER A 58 57.02 -1.03 -25.12
C SER A 58 57.39 -2.16 -26.06
N THR A 59 57.14 -3.40 -25.63
CA THR A 59 57.45 -4.60 -26.40
C THR A 59 56.26 -5.13 -27.20
N ASN A 60 55.03 -4.76 -26.88
CA ASN A 60 53.81 -5.16 -27.59
C ASN A 60 52.92 -3.94 -27.85
N GLN A 61 53.12 -3.28 -28.96
CA GLN A 61 52.40 -2.04 -29.30
C GLN A 61 50.98 -2.30 -29.87
N ALA A 62 50.69 -3.51 -30.30
CA ALA A 62 49.43 -3.90 -30.89
C ALA A 62 48.87 -5.24 -30.32
N PRO A 63 48.54 -5.28 -29.01
CA PRO A 63 48.02 -6.50 -28.40
C PRO A 63 46.68 -6.92 -29.05
N ARG A 64 46.52 -8.23 -29.27
CA ARG A 64 45.30 -8.81 -29.86
C ARG A 64 44.36 -9.44 -28.85
N TYR A 65 44.54 -9.09 -27.57
CA TYR A 65 43.68 -9.59 -26.48
C TYR A 65 43.01 -8.44 -25.75
N ALA A 66 41.89 -8.71 -25.18
CA ALA A 66 41.09 -7.85 -24.38
C ALA A 66 40.51 -8.62 -23.19
N HIS A 67 40.14 -7.95 -22.10
CA HIS A 67 39.43 -8.59 -21.02
C HIS A 67 37.94 -8.63 -21.36
N ALA A 68 37.32 -9.78 -21.10
CA ALA A 68 35.88 -9.87 -21.13
C ALA A 68 35.26 -8.98 -20.06
N GLY A 69 34.06 -8.46 -20.32
CA GLY A 69 33.27 -7.77 -19.31
C GLY A 69 32.84 -8.71 -18.19
N LYS A 70 32.40 -8.12 -17.10
CA LYS A 70 31.77 -8.87 -15.99
C LYS A 70 30.26 -8.80 -16.16
N PRO A 71 29.56 -9.94 -16.08
CA PRO A 71 28.10 -9.93 -16.09
C PRO A 71 27.58 -9.21 -14.86
N GLY A 72 26.40 -8.60 -14.96
CA GLY A 72 25.67 -8.07 -13.83
C GLY A 72 25.05 -9.18 -12.98
N GLU A 73 24.54 -8.79 -11.82
CA GLU A 73 23.82 -9.71 -10.95
C GLU A 73 22.42 -9.99 -11.50
N VAL A 74 21.93 -11.20 -11.26
CA VAL A 74 20.57 -11.62 -11.64
C VAL A 74 19.90 -12.18 -10.40
N ARG A 75 18.74 -11.65 -10.06
CA ARG A 75 17.91 -12.15 -8.94
C ARG A 75 16.45 -12.25 -9.36
N LYS A 76 15.76 -13.21 -8.77
CA LYS A 76 14.31 -13.32 -8.87
C LYS A 76 13.67 -12.59 -7.69
N LEU A 77 12.72 -11.73 -8.00
CA LEU A 77 12.03 -10.93 -7.02
C LEU A 77 10.56 -11.26 -6.99
N LYS A 78 9.97 -11.14 -5.81
CA LYS A 78 8.54 -11.14 -5.59
C LYS A 78 8.13 -9.72 -5.21
N LEU A 79 7.38 -9.06 -6.10
CA LEU A 79 6.80 -7.76 -5.83
C LEU A 79 5.37 -7.97 -5.34
N GLU A 80 5.08 -7.44 -4.17
CA GLU A 80 3.74 -7.44 -3.58
C GLU A 80 3.27 -5.99 -3.48
N LEU A 81 2.20 -5.67 -4.20
CA LEU A 81 1.54 -4.38 -4.08
C LEU A 81 0.49 -4.49 -2.98
N SER A 82 0.71 -3.76 -1.90
CA SER A 82 -0.32 -3.57 -0.89
C SER A 82 -1.20 -2.40 -1.34
N ILE A 83 -2.46 -2.68 -1.62
CA ILE A 83 -3.40 -1.62 -2.00
C ILE A 83 -3.52 -0.68 -0.80
N MET A 84 -3.19 0.58 -1.05
CA MET A 84 -3.48 1.66 -0.13
C MET A 84 -4.83 2.22 -0.54
N ALA A 85 -5.74 2.33 0.42
CA ALA A 85 -6.93 3.13 0.24
C ALA A 85 -6.62 4.53 0.77
N ASP A 86 -7.08 5.54 0.06
CA ASP A 86 -6.93 6.92 0.53
C ASP A 86 -7.80 7.16 1.75
N VAL A 87 -9.00 6.56 1.77
CA VAL A 87 -9.98 6.70 2.84
C VAL A 87 -10.40 5.34 3.38
N GLY A 88 -10.26 5.13 4.68
CA GLY A 88 -10.80 3.97 5.39
C GLY A 88 -12.14 4.32 6.06
N LEU A 89 -13.21 3.58 5.73
CA LEU A 89 -14.51 3.74 6.39
C LEU A 89 -14.52 3.01 7.72
N VAL A 90 -14.92 3.72 8.77
CA VAL A 90 -15.03 3.22 10.13
C VAL A 90 -16.45 3.50 10.64
N GLY A 91 -17.13 2.52 11.17
CA GLY A 91 -18.47 2.72 11.71
C GLY A 91 -19.17 1.41 12.07
N PHE A 92 -20.17 1.48 12.92
CA PHE A 92 -20.95 0.33 13.37
C PHE A 92 -21.68 -0.38 12.22
N PRO A 93 -22.10 -1.66 12.37
CA PRO A 93 -22.97 -2.31 11.41
C PRO A 93 -24.19 -1.42 11.16
N ASN A 94 -24.66 -1.41 9.92
CA ASN A 94 -25.82 -0.64 9.49
C ASN A 94 -25.71 0.89 9.61
N ALA A 95 -24.54 1.45 9.94
CA ALA A 95 -24.32 2.91 9.93
C ALA A 95 -24.44 3.52 8.52
N GLY A 96 -24.48 2.69 7.47
CA GLY A 96 -24.65 3.13 6.10
C GLY A 96 -23.38 3.13 5.25
N LYS A 97 -22.28 2.53 5.72
CA LYS A 97 -20.98 2.49 5.01
C LYS A 97 -21.09 1.97 3.58
N SER A 98 -21.72 0.82 3.41
CA SER A 98 -21.88 0.22 2.08
C SER A 98 -22.81 1.03 1.18
N SER A 99 -23.83 1.69 1.75
CA SER A 99 -24.71 2.62 1.01
C SER A 99 -23.94 3.83 0.53
N LEU A 100 -23.11 4.43 1.39
CA LEU A 100 -22.22 5.52 1.02
C LEU A 100 -21.28 5.10 -0.11
N LEU A 101 -20.63 3.96 0.04
CA LEU A 101 -19.72 3.45 -0.97
C LEU A 101 -20.42 3.28 -2.32
N THR A 102 -21.63 2.73 -2.33
CA THR A 102 -22.43 2.56 -3.55
C THR A 102 -22.87 3.90 -4.16
N ALA A 103 -23.20 4.88 -3.33
CA ALA A 103 -23.65 6.20 -3.79
C ALA A 103 -22.51 7.04 -4.41
N PHE A 104 -21.30 6.94 -3.83
CA PHE A 104 -20.16 7.73 -4.30
C PHE A 104 -19.36 7.05 -5.42
N THR A 105 -19.47 5.75 -5.58
CA THR A 105 -18.70 5.06 -6.61
C THR A 105 -19.55 4.79 -7.84
N ASN A 106 -19.16 5.37 -8.97
CA ASN A 106 -19.80 5.15 -10.28
C ASN A 106 -19.58 3.71 -10.80
N ALA A 107 -18.80 2.90 -10.14
CA ALA A 107 -18.55 1.51 -10.47
C ALA A 107 -19.06 0.62 -9.34
N ARG A 108 -19.62 -0.54 -9.69
CA ARG A 108 -19.93 -1.58 -8.70
C ARG A 108 -18.70 -1.82 -7.84
N PRO A 109 -18.82 -1.90 -6.50
CA PRO A 109 -17.71 -2.18 -5.61
C PRO A 109 -16.90 -3.35 -6.17
N LYS A 110 -15.64 -3.14 -6.47
CA LYS A 110 -14.77 -4.22 -6.90
C LYS A 110 -14.43 -5.05 -5.67
N ILE A 111 -14.96 -6.24 -5.61
CA ILE A 111 -14.57 -7.25 -4.65
C ILE A 111 -13.23 -7.80 -5.14
N ALA A 112 -12.15 -7.49 -4.49
CA ALA A 112 -10.85 -8.06 -4.81
C ALA A 112 -10.48 -9.09 -3.74
N PRO A 113 -10.20 -10.36 -4.11
CA PRO A 113 -9.68 -11.34 -3.18
C PRO A 113 -8.24 -10.97 -2.84
N TYR A 114 -8.01 -10.50 -1.64
CA TYR A 114 -6.65 -10.28 -1.15
C TYR A 114 -6.14 -11.56 -0.49
N PRO A 115 -4.95 -12.03 -0.86
CA PRO A 115 -4.29 -13.08 -0.12
C PRO A 115 -4.06 -12.55 1.29
N PHE A 116 -4.60 -13.18 2.31
CA PHE A 116 -4.50 -12.86 3.74
C PHE A 116 -5.72 -12.18 4.40
N THR A 117 -6.84 -11.97 3.71
CA THR A 117 -8.07 -11.50 4.36
C THR A 117 -9.11 -12.61 4.42
N THR A 118 -9.59 -12.93 5.61
CA THR A 118 -10.73 -13.84 5.81
C THR A 118 -12.07 -13.19 5.41
N LYS A 119 -12.11 -11.86 5.36
CA LYS A 119 -13.24 -11.08 4.84
C LYS A 119 -12.73 -10.14 3.76
N ILE A 120 -13.40 -10.13 2.62
CA ILE A 120 -13.05 -9.34 1.45
C ILE A 120 -13.49 -7.90 1.69
N PRO A 121 -12.56 -6.90 1.69
CA PRO A 121 -12.95 -5.50 1.80
C PRO A 121 -13.71 -5.04 0.55
N ASN A 122 -14.72 -4.23 0.72
CA ASN A 122 -15.38 -3.56 -0.38
C ASN A 122 -14.61 -2.29 -0.72
N LEU A 123 -14.12 -2.19 -1.95
CA LEU A 123 -13.44 -1.00 -2.43
C LEU A 123 -14.35 -0.22 -3.35
N GLY A 124 -14.38 1.08 -3.16
CA GLY A 124 -15.00 2.01 -4.06
C GLY A 124 -13.98 3.00 -4.61
N VAL A 125 -14.17 3.41 -5.84
CA VAL A 125 -13.36 4.45 -6.47
C VAL A 125 -14.26 5.66 -6.68
N LEU A 126 -13.96 6.74 -6.00
CA LEU A 126 -14.60 8.03 -6.18
C LEU A 126 -13.75 8.86 -7.15
N ARG A 127 -14.30 9.14 -8.33
CA ARG A 127 -13.67 10.05 -9.28
C ARG A 127 -13.99 11.48 -8.87
N VAL A 128 -12.97 12.26 -8.54
CA VAL A 128 -13.11 13.67 -8.16
C VAL A 128 -13.08 14.55 -9.41
N ASP A 129 -12.13 14.28 -10.29
CA ASP A 129 -11.98 14.93 -11.60
C ASP A 129 -11.34 13.95 -12.61
N ASP A 130 -10.92 14.44 -13.79
CA ASP A 130 -10.36 13.58 -14.84
C ASP A 130 -8.96 13.03 -14.48
N GLU A 131 -8.29 13.57 -13.47
CA GLU A 131 -6.91 13.19 -13.10
C GLU A 131 -6.81 12.56 -11.70
N GLN A 132 -7.84 12.68 -10.87
CA GLN A 132 -7.78 12.23 -9.46
C GLN A 132 -8.91 11.28 -9.11
N ASP A 133 -8.52 10.07 -8.76
CA ASP A 133 -9.38 9.06 -8.17
C ASP A 133 -9.05 8.87 -6.69
N ILE A 134 -10.07 8.82 -5.83
CA ILE A 134 -9.94 8.50 -4.40
C ILE A 134 -10.41 7.07 -4.18
N ILE A 135 -9.56 6.24 -3.63
CA ILE A 135 -9.90 4.87 -3.26
C ILE A 135 -10.45 4.84 -1.84
N ILE A 136 -11.68 4.39 -1.69
CA ILE A 136 -12.37 4.25 -0.41
C ILE A 136 -12.50 2.77 -0.09
N ALA A 137 -12.02 2.36 1.10
CA ALA A 137 -12.16 1.00 1.59
C ALA A 137 -13.20 0.92 2.71
N ASP A 138 -14.21 0.08 2.53
CA ASP A 138 -15.07 -0.35 3.64
C ASP A 138 -14.34 -1.43 4.43
N ILE A 139 -14.09 -1.15 5.70
CA ILE A 139 -13.36 -1.98 6.63
C ILE A 139 -14.37 -2.78 7.47
N PRO A 140 -14.78 -3.97 7.03
CA PRO A 140 -15.71 -4.79 7.80
C PRO A 140 -15.02 -5.34 9.05
N GLY A 141 -15.63 -5.16 10.21
CA GLY A 141 -15.26 -5.89 11.42
C GLY A 141 -14.40 -5.16 12.45
N ILE A 142 -14.36 -3.82 12.45
CA ILE A 142 -13.81 -3.07 13.62
C ILE A 142 -14.77 -3.15 14.82
N ILE A 143 -15.90 -3.85 14.72
CA ILE A 143 -17.00 -3.74 15.64
C ILE A 143 -17.40 -5.11 16.15
N GLU A 144 -17.32 -5.34 17.41
CA GLU A 144 -17.63 -6.53 18.18
C GLU A 144 -16.54 -7.61 18.21
N GLY A 145 -15.76 -7.59 19.28
CA GLY A 145 -14.86 -8.66 19.66
C GLY A 145 -13.46 -8.65 19.05
N ALA A 146 -13.06 -7.59 18.36
CA ALA A 146 -11.69 -7.49 17.84
C ALA A 146 -10.65 -7.39 18.98
N SER A 147 -11.04 -6.83 20.11
CA SER A 147 -10.23 -6.77 21.35
C SER A 147 -10.22 -8.09 22.14
N GLU A 148 -11.18 -8.99 21.87
CA GLU A 148 -11.32 -10.27 22.61
C GLU A 148 -10.66 -11.47 21.91
N GLY A 149 -9.85 -11.26 20.88
CA GLY A 149 -9.04 -12.32 20.26
C GLY A 149 -9.81 -13.24 19.31
N LEU A 150 -11.04 -12.96 18.94
CA LEU A 150 -11.83 -13.68 17.94
C LEU A 150 -11.57 -13.11 16.52
N GLY A 151 -10.31 -13.09 16.13
CA GLY A 151 -9.90 -13.38 14.78
C GLY A 151 -10.33 -12.49 13.64
N LEU A 152 -10.09 -11.18 13.68
CA LEU A 152 -9.72 -10.46 12.47
C LEU A 152 -8.20 -10.30 12.49
N GLY A 153 -7.56 -11.09 11.65
CA GLY A 153 -6.13 -11.25 11.69
C GLY A 153 -5.37 -9.94 11.65
N PHE A 154 -4.24 -9.89 12.34
CA PHE A 154 -3.25 -8.82 12.35
C PHE A 154 -2.91 -8.30 10.94
N ASP A 155 -3.09 -9.11 9.91
CA ASP A 155 -2.80 -8.76 8.52
C ASP A 155 -3.81 -7.78 7.91
N PHE A 156 -5.10 -7.88 8.27
CA PHE A 156 -6.12 -6.94 7.80
C PHE A 156 -5.88 -5.52 8.31
N LEU A 157 -5.40 -5.42 9.51
CA LEU A 157 -5.15 -4.16 10.20
C LEU A 157 -3.83 -3.51 9.75
N LYS A 158 -2.91 -4.29 9.20
CA LYS A 158 -1.79 -3.77 8.42
C LYS A 158 -2.27 -2.96 7.20
N HIS A 159 -3.39 -3.36 6.61
CA HIS A 159 -3.94 -2.64 5.45
C HIS A 159 -4.62 -1.32 5.84
N ILE A 160 -5.26 -1.27 7.03
CA ILE A 160 -5.84 -0.05 7.58
C ILE A 160 -4.75 0.97 7.95
N SER A 161 -3.62 0.50 8.46
CA SER A 161 -2.49 1.39 8.75
C SER A 161 -1.97 2.12 7.52
N ARG A 162 -2.35 1.67 6.33
CA ARG A 162 -1.94 2.22 5.02
C ARG A 162 -3.00 3.13 4.37
N THR A 163 -4.11 3.43 5.03
CA THR A 163 -5.03 4.48 4.54
C THR A 163 -4.48 5.87 4.89
N ALA A 164 -4.69 6.85 4.01
CA ALA A 164 -4.23 8.21 4.26
C ALA A 164 -5.07 8.91 5.34
N CYS A 165 -6.39 8.69 5.35
CA CYS A 165 -7.32 9.23 6.35
C CYS A 165 -8.40 8.22 6.73
N LEU A 166 -9.14 8.52 7.80
CA LEU A 166 -10.26 7.73 8.29
C LEU A 166 -11.56 8.52 8.19
N LEU A 167 -12.60 7.90 7.66
CA LEU A 167 -13.96 8.45 7.64
C LEU A 167 -14.84 7.66 8.61
N PHE A 168 -15.13 8.28 9.74
CA PHE A 168 -16.06 7.74 10.74
C PHE A 168 -17.49 7.99 10.29
N MET A 169 -18.28 6.95 10.21
CA MET A 169 -19.70 7.06 9.92
C MET A 169 -20.51 6.71 11.15
N ILE A 170 -21.24 7.70 11.65
CA ILE A 170 -22.06 7.61 12.86
C ILE A 170 -23.53 7.63 12.45
N ASP A 171 -24.29 6.67 12.97
CA ASP A 171 -25.74 6.62 12.83
C ASP A 171 -26.37 7.57 13.85
N CYS A 172 -26.94 8.66 13.38
CA CYS A 172 -27.56 9.65 14.25
C CYS A 172 -29.02 9.33 14.62
N SER A 173 -29.57 8.27 14.06
CA SER A 173 -30.88 7.73 14.51
C SER A 173 -30.78 6.92 15.81
N ASP A 174 -29.54 6.62 16.26
CA ASP A 174 -29.30 5.94 17.53
C ASP A 174 -29.10 6.99 18.64
N GLU A 175 -29.88 6.90 19.73
CA GLU A 175 -29.79 7.76 20.91
C GLU A 175 -28.38 7.81 21.51
N ASN A 176 -27.55 6.80 21.23
CA ASN A 176 -26.17 6.69 21.72
C ASN A 176 -25.10 7.16 20.70
N CYS A 177 -25.45 7.93 19.69
CA CYS A 177 -24.53 8.34 18.62
C CYS A 177 -23.21 8.94 19.12
N ARG A 178 -23.24 9.76 20.18
CA ARG A 178 -22.03 10.34 20.81
C ARG A 178 -21.16 9.30 21.50
N THR A 179 -21.80 8.28 22.10
CA THR A 179 -21.09 7.18 22.74
C THR A 179 -20.50 6.27 21.69
N ALA A 180 -21.20 6.06 20.57
CA ALA A 180 -20.73 5.27 19.43
C ALA A 180 -19.40 5.78 18.90
N TYR A 181 -19.23 7.09 18.70
CA TYR A 181 -17.96 7.67 18.27
C TYR A 181 -16.82 7.41 19.28
N LYS A 182 -17.08 7.58 20.59
CA LYS A 182 -16.07 7.33 21.63
C LYS A 182 -15.66 5.87 21.67
N THR A 183 -16.61 4.94 21.52
CA THR A 183 -16.34 3.51 21.47
C THR A 183 -15.47 3.16 20.28
N LEU A 184 -15.81 3.65 19.07
CA LEU A 184 -14.99 3.44 17.87
C LEU A 184 -13.56 3.97 18.02
N CYS A 185 -13.40 5.14 18.61
CA CYS A 185 -12.07 5.69 18.91
C CYS A 185 -11.30 4.78 19.87
N GLY A 186 -11.94 4.31 20.94
CA GLY A 186 -11.33 3.41 21.91
C GLY A 186 -10.90 2.08 21.29
N GLU A 187 -11.71 1.49 20.43
CA GLU A 187 -11.36 0.26 19.71
C GLU A 187 -10.16 0.47 18.78
N LEU A 188 -10.14 1.58 18.03
CA LEU A 188 -8.99 1.91 17.18
C LEU A 188 -7.71 2.16 17.99
N GLU A 189 -7.81 2.80 19.15
CA GLU A 189 -6.68 3.07 20.04
C GLU A 189 -6.12 1.78 20.64
N ASN A 190 -6.99 0.91 21.14
CA ASN A 190 -6.62 -0.42 21.65
C ASN A 190 -5.95 -1.25 20.58
N TYR A 191 -6.33 -1.03 19.32
CA TYR A 191 -5.81 -1.76 18.21
C TYR A 191 -4.45 -1.23 17.74
N SER A 192 -4.34 0.09 17.48
CA SER A 192 -3.10 0.78 17.10
C SER A 192 -3.17 2.27 17.38
N SER A 193 -2.31 2.74 18.25
CA SER A 193 -2.16 4.18 18.52
C SER A 193 -1.77 4.99 17.26
N ALA A 194 -1.18 4.34 16.26
CA ALA A 194 -0.84 4.97 14.98
C ALA A 194 -2.09 5.35 14.18
N LEU A 195 -3.17 4.57 14.27
CA LEU A 195 -4.44 4.89 13.60
C LEU A 195 -5.09 6.14 14.18
N MET A 196 -4.94 6.38 15.48
CA MET A 196 -5.46 7.56 16.14
C MET A 196 -4.76 8.86 15.76
N LYS A 197 -3.55 8.77 15.19
CA LYS A 197 -2.80 9.95 14.70
C LYS A 197 -3.19 10.38 13.29
N LYS A 198 -3.93 9.53 12.57
CA LYS A 198 -4.35 9.84 11.19
C LYS A 198 -5.38 10.96 11.15
N PRO A 199 -5.38 11.76 10.08
CA PRO A 199 -6.47 12.66 9.77
C PRO A 199 -7.79 11.90 9.76
N ARG A 200 -8.83 12.51 10.33
CA ARG A 200 -10.15 11.87 10.42
C ARG A 200 -11.26 12.85 10.11
N ILE A 201 -12.30 12.35 9.48
CA ILE A 201 -13.55 13.05 9.22
C ILE A 201 -14.64 12.26 9.90
N VAL A 202 -15.59 12.96 10.52
CA VAL A 202 -16.78 12.33 11.12
C VAL A 202 -18.00 12.73 10.30
N LEU A 203 -18.71 11.74 9.81
CA LEU A 203 -19.93 11.89 9.05
C LEU A 203 -21.11 11.38 9.86
N CYS A 204 -22.06 12.28 10.12
CA CYS A 204 -23.34 11.95 10.73
C CYS A 204 -24.30 11.50 9.65
N ASN A 205 -24.77 10.27 9.73
CA ASN A 205 -25.69 9.68 8.77
C ASN A 205 -27.08 9.51 9.39
N LYS A 206 -28.09 9.36 8.52
CA LYS A 206 -29.51 9.15 8.91
C LYS A 206 -30.10 10.31 9.73
N ILE A 207 -29.65 11.52 9.47
CA ILE A 207 -30.18 12.74 10.11
C ILE A 207 -31.61 13.08 9.68
N ASP A 208 -32.11 12.42 8.65
CA ASP A 208 -33.46 12.51 8.12
C ASP A 208 -34.48 11.65 8.88
N VAL A 209 -34.02 10.79 9.80
CA VAL A 209 -34.87 9.94 10.62
C VAL A 209 -35.40 10.75 11.81
N GLU A 210 -36.70 10.64 12.09
CA GLU A 210 -37.36 11.30 13.23
C GLU A 210 -36.69 10.86 14.54
N GLY A 211 -36.19 11.81 15.32
CA GLY A 211 -35.44 11.56 16.55
C GLY A 211 -33.92 11.59 16.41
N ALA A 212 -33.38 11.87 15.22
CA ALA A 212 -31.95 12.12 15.05
C ALA A 212 -31.59 13.49 15.66
N GLU A 213 -30.69 13.52 16.68
CA GLU A 213 -30.12 14.72 17.30
C GLU A 213 -28.65 14.97 16.87
#